data_0ee596ebfcbc74629d7422127c90d046
#
_entry.id   0ee596ebfcbc74629d7422127c90d046
#
_cell.length_a   1.000
_cell.length_b   1.000
_cell.length_c   1.000
_cell.angle_alpha   90.00
_cell.angle_beta   90.00
_cell.angle_gamma   90.00
#
_symmetry.space_group_name_H-M   'P 1'
#
loop_
_entity.id
_entity.type
_entity.pdbx_description
1 polymer ?
#
loop_
_entity_poly.entity_id
_entity_poly.type
_entity_poly.pdbx_seq_one_letter_code
_entity_poly.pdbx_strand_id
1 'polypeptide(L)'
;TYTLIKDAEIYDHWWFIFYMVTVFAIAVAYLTWLVFRTQFQKALNLQRKELELARTQLEMGNETVLTIARTVDAKDVNTSQHSARVAEYSVLIAEELGYDEKSKEQLRKAALLHDIGKIGIPDRILNKPERLTDEEYAIMKSHVVKGAEILKSFTLIEHVEEGALYHHERYDGKGYVHGLKGEEIPLNARIIGIADTFDAMTANRAYRKQLDMDYVLNELKKGRGTQFDPELVDIMLRLIADGKIDIQSLYENKQNGVQGERT
;
A
#
# COMPACT_ATOMS: atom_id res chain seq x y z
N THR A 1 -10.51 103.59 3.93
CA THR A 1 -11.33 102.40 3.80
C THR A 1 -10.39 101.22 3.53
N TYR A 2 -10.11 100.43 4.60
CA TYR A 2 -9.39 99.15 4.44
C TYR A 2 -10.41 98.09 4.05
N THR A 3 -10.33 97.60 2.79
CA THR A 3 -11.01 96.39 2.39
C THR A 3 -10.22 95.17 2.91
N LEU A 4 -10.72 94.50 3.92
CA LEU A 4 -10.22 93.19 4.31
C LEU A 4 -10.58 92.21 3.18
N ILE A 5 -9.56 91.87 2.37
CA ILE A 5 -9.61 90.74 1.46
C ILE A 5 -9.57 89.55 2.38
N LYS A 6 -10.71 88.89 2.58
CA LYS A 6 -10.79 87.58 3.22
C LYS A 6 -10.14 86.62 2.24
N ASP A 7 -8.88 86.20 2.49
CA ASP A 7 -8.25 85.14 1.77
C ASP A 7 -9.15 83.90 1.92
N ALA A 8 -9.69 83.42 0.80
CA ALA A 8 -10.49 82.18 0.80
C ALA A 8 -9.60 81.06 1.34
N GLU A 9 -9.95 80.56 2.52
CA GLU A 9 -9.21 79.44 3.09
C GLU A 9 -9.32 78.25 2.10
N ILE A 10 -8.24 77.49 1.87
CA ILE A 10 -8.15 76.37 0.95
C ILE A 10 -9.30 75.37 1.19
N TYR A 11 -9.80 75.29 2.43
CA TYR A 11 -10.89 74.40 2.85
C TYR A 11 -12.27 74.81 2.30
N ASP A 12 -12.47 76.02 1.87
CA ASP A 12 -13.73 76.50 1.29
C ASP A 12 -13.92 76.06 -0.17
N HIS A 13 -12.92 75.42 -0.77
CA HIS A 13 -12.99 74.90 -2.12
C HIS A 13 -13.50 73.47 -2.15
N TRP A 14 -14.68 73.23 -2.77
CA TRP A 14 -15.30 71.90 -2.87
C TRP A 14 -14.35 70.83 -3.49
N TRP A 15 -13.43 71.20 -4.36
CA TRP A 15 -12.44 70.29 -4.95
C TRP A 15 -11.47 69.73 -3.89
N PHE A 16 -11.12 70.52 -2.86
CA PHE A 16 -10.26 70.05 -1.75
C PHE A 16 -10.96 68.99 -0.93
N ILE A 17 -12.26 69.17 -0.62
CA ILE A 17 -13.08 68.17 0.06
C ILE A 17 -13.15 66.89 -0.76
N PHE A 18 -13.41 67.05 -2.08
CA PHE A 18 -13.41 65.88 -2.99
C PHE A 18 -12.07 65.15 -3.02
N TYR A 19 -10.94 65.86 -3.08
CA TYR A 19 -9.59 65.27 -3.02
C TYR A 19 -9.38 64.52 -1.72
N MET A 20 -9.70 65.09 -0.55
CA MET A 20 -9.55 64.47 0.76
C MET A 20 -10.40 63.20 0.88
N VAL A 21 -11.66 63.22 0.43
CA VAL A 21 -12.53 62.05 0.41
C VAL A 21 -11.95 60.92 -0.48
N THR A 22 -11.41 61.28 -1.64
CA THR A 22 -10.80 60.31 -2.56
C THR A 22 -9.53 59.68 -1.95
N VAL A 23 -8.66 60.47 -1.35
CA VAL A 23 -7.43 59.98 -0.67
C VAL A 23 -7.83 59.05 0.50
N PHE A 24 -8.83 59.45 1.28
CA PHE A 24 -9.33 58.62 2.37
C PHE A 24 -9.92 57.30 1.86
N ALA A 25 -10.73 57.30 0.80
CA ALA A 25 -11.31 56.09 0.20
C ALA A 25 -10.19 55.14 -0.32
N ILE A 26 -9.14 55.70 -0.98
CA ILE A 26 -7.98 54.90 -1.43
C ILE A 26 -7.26 54.29 -0.22
N ALA A 27 -7.03 55.07 0.84
CA ALA A 27 -6.37 54.56 2.06
C ALA A 27 -7.16 53.41 2.72
N VAL A 28 -8.49 53.58 2.83
CA VAL A 28 -9.38 52.52 3.35
C VAL A 28 -9.34 51.28 2.46
N ALA A 29 -9.44 51.44 1.14
CA ALA A 29 -9.34 50.34 0.19
C ALA A 29 -7.99 49.61 0.29
N TYR A 30 -6.89 50.34 0.44
CA TYR A 30 -5.56 49.76 0.62
C TYR A 30 -5.44 48.99 1.95
N LEU A 31 -5.94 49.53 3.03
CA LEU A 31 -5.92 48.86 4.33
C LEU A 31 -6.80 47.58 4.32
N THR A 32 -8.00 47.65 3.73
CA THR A 32 -8.84 46.48 3.58
C THR A 32 -8.19 45.39 2.71
N TRP A 33 -7.52 45.81 1.62
CA TRP A 33 -6.75 44.89 0.78
C TRP A 33 -5.58 44.23 1.55
N LEU A 34 -4.85 45.00 2.36
CA LEU A 34 -3.77 44.46 3.21
C LEU A 34 -4.31 43.43 4.21
N VAL A 35 -5.41 43.75 4.89
CA VAL A 35 -6.03 42.83 5.83
C VAL A 35 -6.49 41.54 5.10
N PHE A 36 -7.19 41.71 3.98
CA PHE A 36 -7.62 40.56 3.18
C PHE A 36 -6.42 39.71 2.72
N ARG A 37 -5.38 40.32 2.18
CA ARG A 37 -4.15 39.65 1.74
C ARG A 37 -3.51 38.85 2.89
N THR A 38 -3.39 39.46 4.07
CA THR A 38 -2.79 38.77 5.23
C THR A 38 -3.64 37.59 5.71
N GLN A 39 -4.96 37.75 5.77
CA GLN A 39 -5.88 36.64 6.14
C GLN A 39 -5.86 35.53 5.10
N PHE A 40 -5.87 35.87 3.81
CA PHE A 40 -5.78 34.89 2.73
C PHE A 40 -4.46 34.09 2.79
N GLN A 41 -3.32 34.77 3.02
CA GLN A 41 -2.03 34.10 3.18
C GLN A 41 -2.00 33.17 4.40
N LYS A 42 -2.59 33.59 5.52
CA LYS A 42 -2.71 32.74 6.71
C LYS A 42 -3.55 31.50 6.43
N ALA A 43 -4.70 31.63 5.78
CA ALA A 43 -5.56 30.50 5.42
C ALA A 43 -4.84 29.54 4.48
N LEU A 44 -4.13 30.04 3.46
CA LEU A 44 -3.35 29.22 2.53
C LEU A 44 -2.22 28.45 3.22
N ASN A 45 -1.51 29.13 4.15
CA ASN A 45 -0.45 28.49 4.92
C ASN A 45 -0.97 27.41 5.87
N LEU A 46 -2.15 27.61 6.48
CA LEU A 46 -2.81 26.61 7.31
C LEU A 46 -3.16 25.37 6.48
N GLN A 47 -3.81 25.58 5.34
CA GLN A 47 -4.18 24.49 4.43
C GLN A 47 -2.96 23.68 3.94
N ARG A 48 -1.84 24.36 3.63
CA ARG A 48 -0.59 23.69 3.27
C ARG A 48 -0.06 22.82 4.41
N LYS A 49 -0.06 23.35 5.63
CA LYS A 49 0.39 22.59 6.80
C LYS A 49 -0.48 21.36 7.08
N GLU A 50 -1.79 21.49 6.93
CA GLU A 50 -2.73 20.36 7.07
C GLU A 50 -2.45 19.28 6.02
N LEU A 51 -2.21 19.68 4.77
CA LEU A 51 -1.88 18.75 3.69
C LEU A 51 -0.53 18.04 3.93
N GLU A 52 0.50 18.78 4.35
CA GLU A 52 1.80 18.21 4.71
C GLU A 52 1.68 17.22 5.87
N LEU A 53 0.92 17.57 6.91
CA LEU A 53 0.69 16.67 8.04
C LEU A 53 -0.03 15.39 7.63
N ALA A 54 -1.11 15.51 6.83
CA ALA A 54 -1.84 14.36 6.32
C ALA A 54 -0.95 13.44 5.46
N ARG A 55 -0.09 14.03 4.62
CA ARG A 55 0.89 13.29 3.81
C ARG A 55 1.90 12.55 4.67
N THR A 56 2.49 13.22 5.65
CA THR A 56 3.45 12.61 6.59
C THR A 56 2.81 11.47 7.37
N GLN A 57 1.56 11.62 7.83
CA GLN A 57 0.83 10.55 8.52
C GLN A 57 0.61 9.34 7.62
N LEU A 58 0.27 9.55 6.34
CA LEU A 58 0.11 8.47 5.37
C LEU A 58 1.43 7.73 5.11
N GLU A 59 2.52 8.47 4.90
CA GLU A 59 3.86 7.91 4.71
C GLU A 59 4.30 7.08 5.93
N MET A 60 4.15 7.61 7.14
CA MET A 60 4.44 6.88 8.38
C MET A 60 3.60 5.60 8.52
N GLY A 61 2.30 5.65 8.16
CA GLY A 61 1.42 4.48 8.18
C GLY A 61 1.92 3.39 7.23
N ASN A 62 2.32 3.76 6.01
CA ASN A 62 2.83 2.82 5.01
C ASN A 62 4.18 2.21 5.43
N GLU A 63 5.10 3.01 5.96
CA GLU A 63 6.38 2.53 6.48
C GLU A 63 6.18 1.58 7.67
N THR A 64 5.22 1.85 8.54
CA THR A 64 4.90 0.99 9.67
C THR A 64 4.42 -0.38 9.20
N VAL A 65 3.47 -0.44 8.27
CA VAL A 65 2.98 -1.71 7.69
C VAL A 65 4.12 -2.50 7.05
N LEU A 66 4.96 -1.83 6.24
CA LEU A 66 6.11 -2.48 5.61
C LEU A 66 7.13 -3.00 6.63
N THR A 67 7.37 -2.26 7.72
CA THR A 67 8.29 -2.68 8.78
C THR A 67 7.76 -3.90 9.52
N ILE A 68 6.45 -3.96 9.80
CA ILE A 68 5.80 -5.13 10.39
C ILE A 68 5.94 -6.34 9.47
N ALA A 69 5.63 -6.20 8.18
CA ALA A 69 5.78 -7.27 7.19
C ALA A 69 7.22 -7.81 7.16
N ARG A 70 8.21 -6.92 7.06
CA ARG A 70 9.64 -7.29 7.10
C ARG A 70 10.06 -7.99 8.41
N THR A 71 9.46 -7.61 9.53
CA THR A 71 9.74 -8.26 10.83
C THR A 71 9.22 -9.71 10.85
N VAL A 72 8.06 -9.95 10.26
CA VAL A 72 7.51 -11.31 10.09
C VAL A 72 8.34 -12.11 9.08
N ASP A 73 8.69 -11.51 7.94
CA ASP A 73 9.57 -12.14 6.93
C ASP A 73 10.94 -12.51 7.54
N ALA A 74 11.50 -11.69 8.45
CA ALA A 74 12.78 -11.98 9.11
C ALA A 74 12.70 -13.16 10.10
N LYS A 75 11.52 -13.48 10.61
CA LYS A 75 11.32 -14.66 11.46
C LYS A 75 11.33 -15.98 10.66
N ASP A 76 10.89 -15.96 9.42
CA ASP A 76 10.92 -17.10 8.50
C ASP A 76 12.13 -16.99 7.57
N VAL A 77 13.16 -17.80 7.83
CA VAL A 77 14.45 -17.76 7.10
C VAL A 77 14.32 -17.93 5.58
N ASN A 78 13.14 -18.33 5.09
CA ASN A 78 12.87 -18.58 3.68
C ASN A 78 12.20 -17.39 2.97
N THR A 79 11.86 -16.31 3.67
CA THR A 79 10.92 -15.30 3.17
C THR A 79 11.46 -13.87 3.07
N SER A 80 12.78 -13.67 2.97
CA SER A 80 13.33 -12.31 2.77
C SER A 80 12.65 -11.60 1.59
N GLN A 81 12.00 -10.46 1.89
CA GLN A 81 11.24 -9.63 0.94
C GLN A 81 10.04 -10.35 0.24
N HIS A 82 9.63 -11.52 0.73
CA HIS A 82 8.51 -12.27 0.19
C HIS A 82 7.22 -11.44 0.18
N SER A 83 6.82 -10.93 1.35
CA SER A 83 5.58 -10.17 1.50
C SER A 83 5.53 -8.95 0.56
N ALA A 84 6.68 -8.29 0.31
CA ALA A 84 6.77 -7.17 -0.62
C ALA A 84 6.51 -7.59 -2.08
N ARG A 85 7.12 -8.71 -2.52
CA ARG A 85 6.91 -9.24 -3.89
C ARG A 85 5.49 -9.73 -4.09
N VAL A 86 4.91 -10.45 -3.11
CA VAL A 86 3.50 -10.87 -3.14
C VAL A 86 2.57 -9.67 -3.30
N ALA A 87 2.83 -8.58 -2.55
CA ALA A 87 2.07 -7.34 -2.67
C ALA A 87 2.20 -6.70 -4.06
N GLU A 88 3.38 -6.72 -4.65
CA GLU A 88 3.66 -6.19 -5.99
C GLU A 88 2.89 -6.98 -7.07
N TYR A 89 2.98 -8.31 -7.05
CA TYR A 89 2.21 -9.16 -7.98
C TYR A 89 0.71 -9.01 -7.81
N SER A 90 0.23 -8.92 -6.57
CA SER A 90 -1.19 -8.70 -6.28
C SER A 90 -1.71 -7.39 -6.87
N VAL A 91 -0.93 -6.30 -6.79
CA VAL A 91 -1.29 -5.01 -7.37
C VAL A 91 -1.31 -5.06 -8.90
N LEU A 92 -0.33 -5.73 -9.54
CA LEU A 92 -0.34 -5.89 -10.98
C LEU A 92 -1.58 -6.66 -11.47
N ILE A 93 -2.00 -7.70 -10.74
CA ILE A 93 -3.25 -8.41 -11.06
C ILE A 93 -4.47 -7.50 -10.89
N ALA A 94 -4.50 -6.72 -9.79
CA ALA A 94 -5.60 -5.79 -9.52
C ALA A 94 -5.72 -4.67 -10.57
N GLU A 95 -4.60 -4.20 -11.14
CA GLU A 95 -4.58 -3.25 -12.25
C GLU A 95 -5.26 -3.82 -13.51
N GLU A 96 -4.98 -5.08 -13.86
CA GLU A 96 -5.65 -5.75 -14.98
C GLU A 96 -7.15 -6.00 -14.72
N LEU A 97 -7.56 -6.11 -13.46
CA LEU A 97 -8.97 -6.19 -13.04
C LEU A 97 -9.67 -4.83 -12.96
N GLY A 98 -8.94 -3.71 -13.18
CA GLY A 98 -9.50 -2.36 -13.16
C GLY A 98 -9.75 -1.77 -11.76
N TYR A 99 -9.02 -2.22 -10.75
CA TYR A 99 -9.11 -1.63 -9.41
C TYR A 99 -8.70 -0.15 -9.42
N ASP A 100 -9.42 0.67 -8.64
CA ASP A 100 -8.99 2.04 -8.38
C ASP A 100 -7.79 2.11 -7.45
N GLU A 101 -7.14 3.27 -7.35
CA GLU A 101 -5.94 3.46 -6.53
C GLU A 101 -6.16 3.13 -5.04
N LYS A 102 -7.36 3.42 -4.52
CA LYS A 102 -7.71 3.12 -3.13
C LYS A 102 -7.77 1.61 -2.91
N SER A 103 -8.46 0.89 -3.77
CA SER A 103 -8.59 -0.58 -3.70
C SER A 103 -7.26 -1.28 -3.91
N LYS A 104 -6.41 -0.79 -4.82
CA LYS A 104 -5.03 -1.29 -5.01
C LYS A 104 -4.19 -1.13 -3.76
N GLU A 105 -4.27 0.03 -3.10
CA GLU A 105 -3.51 0.29 -1.86
C GLU A 105 -4.02 -0.56 -0.69
N GLN A 106 -5.33 -0.81 -0.59
CA GLN A 106 -5.90 -1.74 0.39
C GLN A 106 -5.41 -3.17 0.16
N LEU A 107 -5.46 -3.66 -1.07
CA LEU A 107 -4.95 -4.98 -1.44
C LEU A 107 -3.44 -5.10 -1.19
N ARG A 108 -2.64 -4.08 -1.53
CA ARG A 108 -1.20 -4.03 -1.24
C ARG A 108 -0.93 -4.28 0.24
N LYS A 109 -1.62 -3.60 1.13
CA LYS A 109 -1.45 -3.73 2.58
C LYS A 109 -1.93 -5.09 3.08
N ALA A 110 -3.05 -5.60 2.56
CA ALA A 110 -3.53 -6.95 2.88
C ALA A 110 -2.50 -8.02 2.47
N ALA A 111 -1.91 -7.88 1.28
CA ALA A 111 -0.87 -8.77 0.80
C ALA A 111 0.44 -8.67 1.62
N LEU A 112 0.85 -7.47 2.03
CA LEU A 112 2.00 -7.29 2.93
C LEU A 112 1.80 -8.01 4.28
N LEU A 113 0.57 -8.08 4.77
CA LEU A 113 0.25 -8.61 6.09
C LEU A 113 -0.36 -10.02 6.06
N HIS A 114 -0.47 -10.68 4.89
CA HIS A 114 -1.15 -11.97 4.75
C HIS A 114 -0.60 -13.05 5.71
N ASP A 115 0.68 -13.03 5.92
CA ASP A 115 1.44 -14.00 6.72
C ASP A 115 1.75 -13.53 8.16
N ILE A 116 1.15 -12.43 8.63
CA ILE A 116 1.46 -11.86 9.96
C ILE A 116 1.28 -12.86 11.10
N GLY A 117 0.38 -13.82 10.95
CA GLY A 117 0.12 -14.86 11.94
C GLY A 117 1.28 -15.83 12.16
N LYS A 118 2.30 -15.86 11.27
CA LYS A 118 3.54 -16.64 11.47
C LYS A 118 4.30 -16.22 12.73
N ILE A 119 4.06 -15.01 13.24
CA ILE A 119 4.62 -14.55 14.51
C ILE A 119 4.21 -15.45 15.67
N GLY A 120 3.00 -16.05 15.60
CA GLY A 120 2.45 -16.97 16.59
C GLY A 120 2.82 -18.45 16.38
N ILE A 121 3.66 -18.78 15.39
CA ILE A 121 4.12 -20.14 15.12
C ILE A 121 5.48 -20.35 15.81
N PRO A 122 5.67 -21.45 16.55
CA PRO A 122 6.97 -21.75 17.16
C PRO A 122 8.08 -21.90 16.14
N ASP A 123 9.26 -21.34 16.42
CA ASP A 123 10.41 -21.33 15.48
C ASP A 123 10.85 -22.74 15.07
N ARG A 124 10.76 -23.73 16.00
CA ARG A 124 11.07 -25.14 15.71
C ARG A 124 10.18 -25.77 14.65
N ILE A 125 8.98 -25.19 14.41
CA ILE A 125 8.04 -25.65 13.39
C ILE A 125 8.20 -24.79 12.15
N LEU A 126 8.24 -23.45 12.31
CA LEU A 126 8.34 -22.50 11.19
C LEU A 126 9.62 -22.74 10.37
N ASN A 127 10.74 -22.95 11.03
CA ASN A 127 12.07 -23.08 10.43
C ASN A 127 12.59 -24.53 10.41
N LYS A 128 11.70 -25.52 10.55
CA LYS A 128 12.09 -26.92 10.51
C LYS A 128 12.61 -27.31 9.13
N PRO A 129 13.84 -27.83 9.00
CA PRO A 129 14.43 -28.19 7.71
C PRO A 129 13.79 -29.49 7.14
N GLU A 130 13.27 -30.37 7.99
CA GLU A 130 12.63 -31.59 7.58
C GLU A 130 11.14 -31.39 7.31
N ARG A 131 10.50 -32.39 6.69
CA ARG A 131 9.06 -32.38 6.48
C ARG A 131 8.33 -32.33 7.81
N LEU A 132 7.31 -31.46 7.91
CA LEU A 132 6.44 -31.35 9.08
C LEU A 132 5.63 -32.65 9.25
N THR A 133 5.43 -33.06 10.51
CA THR A 133 4.41 -34.09 10.83
C THR A 133 3.00 -33.53 10.63
N ASP A 134 1.97 -34.36 10.66
CA ASP A 134 0.59 -33.90 10.50
C ASP A 134 0.18 -32.92 11.62
N GLU A 135 0.64 -33.17 12.86
CA GLU A 135 0.41 -32.28 14.02
C GLU A 135 1.15 -30.94 13.85
N GLU A 136 2.41 -30.97 13.45
CA GLU A 136 3.19 -29.77 13.17
C GLU A 136 2.58 -28.96 12.00
N TYR A 137 2.11 -29.64 10.98
CA TYR A 137 1.42 -29.02 9.84
C TYR A 137 0.09 -28.39 10.27
N ALA A 138 -0.66 -29.02 11.18
CA ALA A 138 -1.86 -28.41 11.77
C ALA A 138 -1.53 -27.10 12.52
N ILE A 139 -0.42 -27.11 13.28
CA ILE A 139 0.08 -25.88 13.95
C ILE A 139 0.48 -24.83 12.90
N MET A 140 1.21 -25.21 11.85
CA MET A 140 1.60 -24.30 10.76
C MET A 140 0.36 -23.67 10.13
N LYS A 141 -0.66 -24.45 9.78
CA LYS A 141 -1.92 -23.91 9.21
C LYS A 141 -2.63 -22.90 10.12
N SER A 142 -2.40 -22.95 11.42
CA SER A 142 -3.04 -22.00 12.34
C SER A 142 -2.58 -20.54 12.15
N HIS A 143 -1.52 -20.28 11.35
CA HIS A 143 -1.09 -18.90 11.09
C HIS A 143 -2.19 -18.05 10.44
N VAL A 144 -3.03 -18.62 9.58
CA VAL A 144 -4.11 -17.87 8.92
C VAL A 144 -5.14 -17.34 9.93
N VAL A 145 -5.53 -18.18 10.90
CA VAL A 145 -6.46 -17.79 11.97
C VAL A 145 -5.81 -16.78 12.91
N LYS A 146 -4.55 -17.04 13.33
CA LYS A 146 -3.80 -16.09 14.16
C LYS A 146 -3.60 -14.75 13.48
N GLY A 147 -3.31 -14.75 12.17
CA GLY A 147 -3.18 -13.56 11.36
C GLY A 147 -4.47 -12.74 11.32
N ALA A 148 -5.59 -13.40 11.05
CA ALA A 148 -6.90 -12.77 11.07
C ALA A 148 -7.25 -12.19 12.45
N GLU A 149 -6.95 -12.91 13.55
CA GLU A 149 -7.14 -12.40 14.91
C GLU A 149 -6.32 -11.15 15.20
N ILE A 150 -5.06 -11.13 14.79
CA ILE A 150 -4.18 -9.94 14.94
C ILE A 150 -4.74 -8.76 14.15
N LEU A 151 -5.18 -8.99 12.91
CA LEU A 151 -5.65 -7.94 12.01
C LEU A 151 -7.07 -7.48 12.31
N LYS A 152 -7.86 -8.21 13.08
CA LYS A 152 -9.25 -7.85 13.43
C LYS A 152 -9.38 -6.48 14.11
N SER A 153 -8.35 -6.06 14.85
CA SER A 153 -8.29 -4.74 15.50
C SER A 153 -7.72 -3.63 14.58
N PHE A 154 -7.29 -3.97 13.37
CA PHE A 154 -6.67 -3.03 12.44
C PHE A 154 -7.74 -2.34 11.58
N THR A 155 -8.31 -1.25 12.09
CA THR A 155 -9.47 -0.56 11.49
C THR A 155 -9.13 0.37 10.31
N LEU A 156 -7.85 0.55 9.99
CA LEU A 156 -7.41 1.47 8.93
C LEU A 156 -7.62 0.90 7.51
N ILE A 157 -7.84 -0.41 7.38
CA ILE A 157 -8.04 -1.10 6.11
C ILE A 157 -9.22 -2.03 6.27
N GLU A 158 -10.25 -1.80 5.46
CA GLU A 158 -11.43 -2.66 5.43
C GLU A 158 -11.04 -4.07 4.94
N HIS A 159 -11.52 -5.10 5.64
CA HIS A 159 -11.34 -6.51 5.25
C HIS A 159 -9.89 -6.99 5.11
N VAL A 160 -8.92 -6.33 5.77
CA VAL A 160 -7.50 -6.73 5.72
C VAL A 160 -7.29 -8.16 6.26
N GLU A 161 -8.09 -8.58 7.22
CA GLU A 161 -8.06 -9.90 7.83
C GLU A 161 -8.43 -11.03 6.86
N GLU A 162 -9.24 -10.74 5.83
CA GLU A 162 -9.66 -11.74 4.83
C GLU A 162 -8.46 -12.24 4.01
N GLY A 163 -7.51 -11.35 3.68
CA GLY A 163 -6.26 -11.73 3.02
C GLY A 163 -5.48 -12.76 3.84
N ALA A 164 -5.32 -12.51 5.14
CA ALA A 164 -4.62 -13.41 6.04
C ALA A 164 -5.38 -14.73 6.28
N LEU A 165 -6.72 -14.68 6.36
CA LEU A 165 -7.55 -15.84 6.70
C LEU A 165 -7.72 -16.81 5.53
N TYR A 166 -7.86 -16.28 4.30
CA TYR A 166 -8.34 -17.07 3.16
C TYR A 166 -7.34 -17.24 2.01
N HIS A 167 -6.11 -16.73 2.08
CA HIS A 167 -5.14 -16.86 0.97
C HIS A 167 -4.70 -18.31 0.69
N HIS A 168 -4.95 -19.24 1.60
CA HIS A 168 -4.72 -20.66 1.42
C HIS A 168 -5.98 -21.46 1.09
N GLU A 169 -7.12 -20.78 0.91
CA GLU A 169 -8.28 -21.44 0.31
C GLU A 169 -8.01 -21.76 -1.16
N ARG A 170 -8.66 -22.79 -1.67
CA ARG A 170 -8.49 -23.24 -3.05
C ARG A 170 -9.80 -23.15 -3.79
N TYR A 171 -9.74 -22.77 -5.05
CA TYR A 171 -10.92 -22.61 -5.89
C TYR A 171 -11.79 -23.86 -5.98
N ASP A 172 -11.18 -25.07 -5.82
CA ASP A 172 -11.86 -26.36 -5.78
C ASP A 172 -12.46 -26.73 -4.40
N GLY A 173 -12.29 -25.88 -3.37
CA GLY A 173 -12.76 -26.10 -2.01
C GLY A 173 -11.90 -27.06 -1.17
N LYS A 174 -10.70 -27.43 -1.66
CA LYS A 174 -9.75 -28.31 -0.95
C LYS A 174 -8.69 -27.55 -0.17
N GLY A 175 -8.89 -26.24 0.02
CA GLY A 175 -8.04 -25.37 0.81
C GLY A 175 -8.27 -25.52 2.31
N TYR A 176 -7.77 -24.54 3.05
CA TYR A 176 -7.99 -24.41 4.49
C TYR A 176 -8.08 -22.90 4.83
N VAL A 177 -8.85 -22.47 5.81
CA VAL A 177 -9.29 -23.19 7.03
C VAL A 177 -10.79 -23.54 6.94
N HIS A 178 -11.58 -22.91 6.06
CA HIS A 178 -13.03 -23.11 5.98
C HIS A 178 -13.48 -24.00 4.82
N GLY A 179 -12.61 -24.25 3.83
CA GLY A 179 -12.93 -25.01 2.63
C GLY A 179 -13.87 -24.27 1.69
N LEU A 180 -13.74 -22.94 1.62
CA LEU A 180 -14.51 -22.10 0.71
C LEU A 180 -14.21 -22.47 -0.74
N LYS A 181 -15.22 -22.35 -1.63
CA LYS A 181 -15.10 -22.77 -3.01
C LYS A 181 -15.48 -21.65 -3.99
N GLY A 182 -14.70 -21.52 -5.06
CA GLY A 182 -15.02 -20.60 -6.13
C GLY A 182 -15.05 -19.15 -5.63
N GLU A 183 -16.15 -18.46 -5.92
CA GLU A 183 -16.37 -17.06 -5.56
C GLU A 183 -16.78 -16.83 -4.10
N GLU A 184 -17.01 -17.90 -3.32
CA GLU A 184 -17.15 -17.78 -1.87
C GLU A 184 -15.85 -17.28 -1.22
N ILE A 185 -14.71 -17.52 -1.87
CA ILE A 185 -13.42 -16.98 -1.45
C ILE A 185 -13.35 -15.51 -1.83
N PRO A 186 -13.09 -14.58 -0.90
CA PRO A 186 -12.94 -13.16 -1.20
C PRO A 186 -11.92 -12.93 -2.33
N LEU A 187 -12.23 -12.05 -3.27
CA LEU A 187 -11.39 -11.83 -4.46
C LEU A 187 -9.95 -11.44 -4.09
N ASN A 188 -9.78 -10.57 -3.08
CA ASN A 188 -8.45 -10.19 -2.60
C ASN A 188 -7.66 -11.40 -2.09
N ALA A 189 -8.30 -12.35 -1.41
CA ALA A 189 -7.63 -13.55 -0.94
C ALA A 189 -7.24 -14.48 -2.11
N ARG A 190 -8.10 -14.60 -3.15
CA ARG A 190 -7.77 -15.35 -4.38
C ARG A 190 -6.55 -14.74 -5.10
N ILE A 191 -6.48 -13.39 -5.18
CA ILE A 191 -5.36 -12.67 -5.78
C ILE A 191 -4.08 -12.91 -4.97
N ILE A 192 -4.14 -12.76 -3.64
CA ILE A 192 -2.99 -13.00 -2.77
C ILE A 192 -2.53 -14.46 -2.87
N GLY A 193 -3.44 -15.43 -2.90
CA GLY A 193 -3.11 -16.86 -2.96
C GLY A 193 -2.33 -17.25 -4.23
N ILE A 194 -2.69 -16.72 -5.40
CA ILE A 194 -1.93 -16.98 -6.63
C ILE A 194 -0.58 -16.26 -6.62
N ALA A 195 -0.53 -15.01 -6.11
CA ALA A 195 0.70 -14.23 -5.99
C ALA A 195 1.71 -14.88 -5.02
N ASP A 196 1.23 -15.35 -3.85
CA ASP A 196 2.02 -16.08 -2.87
C ASP A 196 2.60 -17.38 -3.45
N THR A 197 1.76 -18.17 -4.12
CA THR A 197 2.21 -19.41 -4.74
C THR A 197 3.23 -19.16 -5.85
N PHE A 198 3.03 -18.12 -6.65
CA PHE A 198 3.99 -17.71 -7.69
C PHE A 198 5.34 -17.33 -7.07
N ASP A 199 5.34 -16.48 -6.04
CA ASP A 199 6.56 -16.11 -5.32
C ASP A 199 7.24 -17.33 -4.69
N ALA A 200 6.45 -18.21 -4.08
CA ALA A 200 6.97 -19.44 -3.49
C ALA A 200 7.66 -20.36 -4.52
N MET A 201 7.25 -20.35 -5.77
CA MET A 201 7.87 -21.13 -6.86
C MET A 201 9.09 -20.45 -7.47
N THR A 202 9.09 -19.12 -7.57
CA THR A 202 10.12 -18.32 -8.25
C THR A 202 11.22 -17.82 -7.32
N ALA A 203 10.97 -17.71 -6.00
CA ALA A 203 11.99 -17.33 -5.03
C ALA A 203 12.96 -18.48 -4.72
N ASN A 204 14.24 -18.12 -4.53
CA ASN A 204 15.21 -19.03 -3.96
C ASN A 204 14.90 -19.21 -2.46
N ARG A 205 14.72 -20.43 -2.01
CA ARG A 205 14.60 -20.80 -0.60
C ARG A 205 15.88 -21.46 -0.10
N ALA A 206 16.16 -21.39 1.20
CA ALA A 206 17.35 -21.98 1.79
C ALA A 206 17.56 -23.46 1.42
N TYR A 207 16.46 -24.19 1.19
CA TYR A 207 16.47 -25.63 0.91
C TYR A 207 16.18 -26.00 -0.55
N ARG A 208 15.83 -25.02 -1.41
CA ARG A 208 15.46 -25.28 -2.80
C ARG A 208 15.87 -24.13 -3.70
N LYS A 209 16.63 -24.46 -4.74
CA LYS A 209 16.83 -23.52 -5.86
C LYS A 209 15.46 -23.19 -6.47
N GLN A 210 15.37 -21.99 -6.99
CA GLN A 210 14.23 -21.55 -7.77
C GLN A 210 13.89 -22.57 -8.86
N LEU A 211 12.58 -22.72 -9.12
CA LEU A 211 12.11 -23.65 -10.16
C LEU A 211 12.33 -23.05 -11.54
N ASP A 212 12.49 -23.92 -12.52
CA ASP A 212 12.50 -23.53 -13.92
C ASP A 212 11.18 -22.82 -14.29
N MET A 213 11.25 -21.78 -15.11
CA MET A 213 10.07 -20.98 -15.46
C MET A 213 9.02 -21.79 -16.23
N ASP A 214 9.45 -22.69 -17.13
CA ASP A 214 8.52 -23.56 -17.83
C ASP A 214 7.75 -24.46 -16.86
N TYR A 215 8.41 -24.92 -15.80
CA TYR A 215 7.74 -25.67 -14.74
C TYR A 215 6.71 -24.78 -13.99
N VAL A 216 7.09 -23.53 -13.62
CA VAL A 216 6.20 -22.58 -12.95
C VAL A 216 4.95 -22.30 -13.79
N LEU A 217 5.13 -22.00 -15.08
CA LEU A 217 4.03 -21.76 -16.02
C LEU A 217 3.11 -22.98 -16.15
N ASN A 218 3.66 -24.19 -16.17
CA ASN A 218 2.89 -25.43 -16.22
C ASN A 218 2.09 -25.66 -14.92
N GLU A 219 2.68 -25.38 -13.76
CA GLU A 219 1.95 -25.51 -12.47
C GLU A 219 0.81 -24.50 -12.35
N LEU A 220 1.00 -23.24 -12.78
CA LEU A 220 -0.08 -22.25 -12.86
C LEU A 220 -1.23 -22.75 -13.76
N LYS A 221 -0.90 -23.28 -14.97
CA LYS A 221 -1.90 -23.81 -15.91
C LYS A 221 -2.64 -25.03 -15.34
N LYS A 222 -1.96 -25.93 -14.65
CA LYS A 222 -2.57 -27.09 -13.97
C LYS A 222 -3.47 -26.66 -12.81
N GLY A 223 -3.09 -25.60 -12.11
CA GLY A 223 -3.85 -25.02 -10.99
C GLY A 223 -5.13 -24.31 -11.41
N ARG A 224 -5.28 -23.99 -12.69
CA ARG A 224 -6.43 -23.25 -13.24
C ARG A 224 -7.76 -23.98 -12.98
N GLY A 225 -8.68 -23.33 -12.28
CA GLY A 225 -9.99 -23.89 -11.90
C GLY A 225 -9.94 -24.95 -10.80
N THR A 226 -8.76 -25.23 -10.24
CA THR A 226 -8.56 -26.13 -9.10
C THR A 226 -7.97 -25.42 -7.89
N GLN A 227 -6.69 -25.13 -7.92
CA GLN A 227 -6.06 -24.35 -6.86
C GLN A 227 -6.41 -22.87 -7.00
N PHE A 228 -6.42 -22.34 -8.21
CA PHE A 228 -6.57 -20.93 -8.50
C PHE A 228 -7.82 -20.63 -9.31
N ASP A 229 -8.30 -19.41 -9.16
CA ASP A 229 -9.32 -18.83 -10.01
C ASP A 229 -8.84 -18.81 -11.47
N PRO A 230 -9.65 -19.32 -12.43
CA PRO A 230 -9.26 -19.35 -13.84
C PRO A 230 -8.90 -18.00 -14.44
N GLU A 231 -9.63 -16.94 -14.07
CA GLU A 231 -9.39 -15.60 -14.58
C GLU A 231 -8.05 -15.03 -14.07
N LEU A 232 -7.75 -15.25 -12.79
CA LEU A 232 -6.49 -14.78 -12.19
C LEU A 232 -5.26 -15.50 -12.77
N VAL A 233 -5.41 -16.80 -13.12
CA VAL A 233 -4.35 -17.52 -13.84
C VAL A 233 -4.12 -16.91 -15.22
N ASP A 234 -5.19 -16.63 -15.97
CA ASP A 234 -5.09 -16.05 -17.31
C ASP A 234 -4.44 -14.66 -17.28
N ILE A 235 -4.76 -13.84 -16.25
CA ILE A 235 -4.11 -12.55 -16.00
C ILE A 235 -2.63 -12.73 -15.67
N MET A 236 -2.29 -13.59 -14.72
CA MET A 236 -0.90 -13.83 -14.31
C MET A 236 -0.04 -14.28 -15.49
N LEU A 237 -0.54 -15.19 -16.31
CA LEU A 237 0.16 -15.66 -17.50
C LEU A 237 0.40 -14.55 -18.54
N ARG A 238 -0.57 -13.63 -18.71
CA ARG A 238 -0.39 -12.44 -19.55
C ARG A 238 0.67 -11.50 -18.99
N LEU A 239 0.59 -11.18 -17.71
CA LEU A 239 1.57 -10.29 -17.04
C LEU A 239 3.02 -10.80 -17.20
N ILE A 240 3.19 -12.12 -17.13
CA ILE A 240 4.48 -12.77 -17.34
C ILE A 240 4.91 -12.68 -18.81
N ALA A 241 4.01 -12.98 -19.75
CA ALA A 241 4.29 -12.95 -21.19
C ALA A 241 4.61 -11.54 -21.70
N ASP A 242 3.95 -10.52 -21.15
CA ASP A 242 4.13 -9.11 -21.50
C ASP A 242 5.37 -8.48 -20.82
N GLY A 243 6.09 -9.25 -19.99
CA GLY A 243 7.27 -8.77 -19.26
C GLY A 243 6.96 -7.73 -18.17
N LYS A 244 5.69 -7.62 -17.75
CA LYS A 244 5.29 -6.74 -16.64
C LYS A 244 5.77 -7.26 -15.29
N ILE A 245 5.98 -8.57 -15.19
CA ILE A 245 6.68 -9.20 -14.07
C ILE A 245 8.10 -9.44 -14.55
N ASP A 246 9.04 -8.62 -14.04
CA ASP A 246 10.46 -8.75 -14.39
C ASP A 246 11.08 -9.95 -13.69
N ILE A 247 11.01 -11.07 -14.38
CA ILE A 247 11.56 -12.34 -13.92
C ILE A 247 13.08 -12.27 -13.80
N GLN A 248 13.77 -11.52 -14.68
CA GLN A 248 15.22 -11.40 -14.66
C GLN A 248 15.73 -10.66 -13.43
N SER A 249 15.08 -9.58 -13.02
CA SER A 249 15.46 -8.87 -11.79
C SER A 249 15.27 -9.71 -10.53
N LEU A 250 14.30 -10.62 -10.53
CA LEU A 250 14.10 -11.61 -9.46
C LEU A 250 15.29 -12.58 -9.35
N TYR A 251 16.01 -12.79 -10.46
CA TYR A 251 17.16 -13.70 -10.54
C TYR A 251 18.51 -12.98 -10.35
N GLU A 252 18.65 -11.71 -10.77
CA GLU A 252 19.93 -10.97 -10.79
C GLU A 252 20.30 -10.30 -9.47
N ASN A 253 19.36 -9.89 -8.65
CA ASN A 253 19.59 -9.22 -7.36
C ASN A 253 20.38 -10.05 -6.32
N LYS A 254 20.78 -11.27 -6.64
CA LYS A 254 21.57 -12.17 -5.77
C LYS A 254 23.05 -12.30 -6.11
N GLN A 255 23.50 -11.92 -7.27
CA GLN A 255 24.94 -11.96 -7.56
C GLN A 255 25.69 -10.82 -6.85
N ASN A 256 25.00 -9.70 -6.55
CA ASN A 256 25.61 -8.55 -5.89
C ASN A 256 25.56 -8.58 -4.35
N GLY A 257 24.70 -9.41 -3.74
CA GLY A 257 24.58 -9.52 -2.28
C GLY A 257 25.59 -10.44 -1.60
N VAL A 258 26.24 -11.34 -2.35
CA VAL A 258 27.19 -12.34 -1.81
C VAL A 258 28.64 -11.85 -1.83
N GLN A 259 28.96 -10.76 -2.52
CA GLN A 259 30.32 -10.20 -2.56
C GLN A 259 30.62 -9.14 -1.48
N GLY A 260 29.64 -8.73 -0.67
CA GLY A 260 29.79 -7.69 0.37
C GLY A 260 30.20 -8.21 1.78
N GLU A 261 30.18 -9.51 2.02
CA GLU A 261 30.46 -10.07 3.38
C GLU A 261 31.78 -10.86 3.48
N ARG A 262 32.72 -10.62 2.59
CA ARG A 262 34.09 -11.15 2.71
C ARG A 262 35.12 -10.04 2.50
N THR A 263 35.18 -9.09 3.42
CA THR A 263 36.41 -8.32 3.70
C THR A 263 36.47 -7.98 5.19
#